data_89a48ee2553bdc4c566ac2278b3ce7e4
#
_entry.id   89a48ee2553bdc4c566ac2278b3ce7e4
#
_cell.length_a   1.000
_cell.length_b   1.000
_cell.length_c   1.000
_cell.angle_alpha   90.00
_cell.angle_beta   90.00
_cell.angle_gamma   90.00
#
_symmetry.space_group_name_H-M   'P 1'
#
loop_
_entity.id
_entity.type
_entity.pdbx_description
1 polymer ?
#
loop_
_entity_poly.entity_id
_entity_poly.type
_entity_poly.pdbx_seq_one_letter_code
_entity_poly.pdbx_strand_id
1 'polypeptide(L)'
;VTFAAVLDAGNIDYRFNTLDYTPALDSVVGEWNERSRAANGHWNRTKSPPRHILFCWDSVIDKKVYETHLTLPDAAIDKMRRSSMYKNYLGKTAYYDSVQIGLAPEGKVAVWIDGIGFEPNHRVIPAVLKTVSGDKLALCKGITKHPNGYKYYGDTPEFIKNKVYPYGVW
;
A
#
# COMPACT_ATOMS: atom_id res chain seq x y z
N VAL A 1 -2.64 -7.20 -3.66
CA VAL A 1 -2.98 -7.33 -2.23
C VAL A 1 -4.06 -8.39 -2.09
N THR A 2 -3.82 -9.36 -1.23
CA THR A 2 -4.74 -10.50 -0.99
C THR A 2 -5.50 -10.34 0.32
N PHE A 3 -4.96 -9.60 1.26
CA PHE A 3 -5.59 -9.28 2.53
C PHE A 3 -5.05 -7.95 3.04
N ALA A 4 -5.88 -7.15 3.68
CA ALA A 4 -5.46 -5.96 4.39
C ALA A 4 -6.35 -5.72 5.62
N ALA A 5 -5.76 -5.18 6.67
CA ALA A 5 -6.47 -4.79 7.89
C ALA A 5 -5.84 -3.55 8.50
N VAL A 6 -6.65 -2.78 9.19
CA VAL A 6 -6.17 -1.76 10.12
C VAL A 6 -6.14 -2.38 11.50
N LEU A 7 -5.01 -2.25 12.17
CA LEU A 7 -4.82 -2.72 13.53
C LEU A 7 -5.14 -1.58 14.49
N ASP A 8 -6.15 -1.79 15.33
CA ASP A 8 -6.46 -0.88 16.44
C ASP A 8 -5.59 -1.28 17.63
N ALA A 9 -4.55 -0.51 17.90
CA ALA A 9 -3.70 -0.71 19.07
C ALA A 9 -4.35 -0.10 20.31
N GLY A 10 -5.39 -0.74 20.82
CA GLY A 10 -5.77 -0.56 22.22
C GLY A 10 -4.84 -1.44 23.06
N ASN A 11 -4.24 -0.90 24.03
CA ASN A 11 -3.20 -1.29 24.97
C ASN A 11 -2.74 -2.78 25.12
N ILE A 12 -3.42 -3.79 24.62
CA ILE A 12 -3.00 -5.21 24.72
C ILE A 12 -3.57 -6.08 23.61
N ASP A 13 -4.72 -5.75 23.03
CA ASP A 13 -5.38 -6.58 22.02
C ASP A 13 -5.42 -5.86 20.67
N TYR A 14 -4.70 -6.38 19.73
CA TYR A 14 -4.82 -5.95 18.34
C TYR A 14 -6.18 -6.40 17.79
N ARG A 15 -7.06 -5.45 17.52
CA ARG A 15 -8.28 -5.71 16.76
C ARG A 15 -8.00 -5.51 15.28
N PHE A 16 -8.31 -6.53 14.51
CA PHE A 16 -8.32 -6.43 13.05
C PHE A 16 -9.66 -5.88 12.61
N ASN A 17 -9.66 -4.70 12.04
CA ASN A 17 -10.76 -4.25 11.22
C ASN A 17 -10.40 -4.60 9.78
N THR A 18 -11.06 -5.61 9.24
CA THR A 18 -10.86 -5.98 7.83
C THR A 18 -11.30 -4.80 6.97
N LEU A 19 -10.43 -4.36 6.12
CA LEU A 19 -10.76 -3.43 5.05
C LEU A 19 -11.59 -4.15 4.00
N ASP A 20 -12.21 -3.40 3.10
CA ASP A 20 -12.87 -4.01 1.96
C ASP A 20 -11.89 -4.94 1.25
N TYR A 21 -12.41 -6.08 0.81
CA TYR A 21 -11.63 -7.02 0.05
C TYR A 21 -11.00 -6.33 -1.16
N THR A 22 -9.71 -6.30 -1.21
CA THR A 22 -8.96 -5.77 -2.34
C THR A 22 -8.57 -6.94 -3.23
N PRO A 23 -9.17 -7.09 -4.42
CA PRO A 23 -8.81 -8.17 -5.31
C PRO A 23 -7.31 -8.14 -5.59
N ALA A 24 -6.68 -9.29 -5.57
CA ALA A 24 -5.32 -9.39 -6.05
C ALA A 24 -5.32 -9.12 -7.55
N LEU A 25 -4.44 -8.23 -7.98
CA LEU A 25 -4.23 -7.92 -9.39
C LEU A 25 -3.01 -8.69 -9.90
N ASP A 26 -3.16 -9.28 -11.06
CA ASP A 26 -2.09 -10.02 -11.75
C ASP A 26 -1.27 -9.10 -12.65
N SER A 27 -1.37 -7.80 -12.43
CA SER A 27 -0.77 -6.79 -13.29
C SER A 27 0.29 -5.98 -12.56
N VAL A 28 1.29 -5.59 -13.30
CA VAL A 28 2.27 -4.58 -12.94
C VAL A 28 1.78 -3.25 -13.46
N VAL A 29 1.77 -2.22 -12.64
CA VAL A 29 1.09 -0.97 -12.95
C VAL A 29 2.04 0.13 -13.43
N GLY A 30 3.33 -0.06 -13.39
CA GLY A 30 4.32 0.95 -13.77
C GLY A 30 5.29 1.26 -12.64
N GLU A 31 5.74 2.49 -12.58
CA GLU A 31 6.82 2.92 -11.69
C GLU A 31 6.30 3.87 -10.62
N TRP A 32 7.03 4.01 -9.53
CA TRP A 32 6.82 5.07 -8.57
C TRP A 32 7.95 6.10 -8.62
N ASN A 33 7.70 7.25 -8.06
CA ASN A 33 8.67 8.33 -7.89
C ASN A 33 8.45 9.02 -6.53
N GLU A 34 9.17 10.12 -6.29
CA GLU A 34 9.05 10.87 -5.03
C GLU A 34 7.62 11.37 -4.74
N ARG A 35 6.79 11.55 -5.75
CA ARG A 35 5.47 12.16 -5.62
C ARG A 35 4.30 11.18 -5.66
N SER A 36 4.46 10.06 -6.33
CA SER A 36 3.36 9.12 -6.50
C SER A 36 3.82 7.76 -7.01
N ARG A 37 2.88 6.83 -7.02
CA ARG A 37 2.94 5.58 -7.77
C ARG A 37 1.92 5.60 -8.92
N ALA A 38 2.08 4.76 -9.91
CA ALA A 38 1.02 4.45 -10.85
C ALA A 38 -0.14 3.78 -10.09
N ALA A 39 -1.37 4.25 -10.32
CA ALA A 39 -2.52 3.85 -9.51
C ALA A 39 -3.38 2.79 -10.22
N ASN A 40 -3.84 1.83 -9.45
CA ASN A 40 -5.02 1.02 -9.74
C ASN A 40 -6.22 1.63 -9.04
N GLY A 41 -7.41 1.55 -9.64
CA GLY A 41 -8.64 2.12 -9.11
C GLY A 41 -9.24 1.39 -7.90
N HIS A 42 -8.45 0.66 -7.12
CA HIS A 42 -8.89 -0.03 -5.93
C HIS A 42 -8.52 0.75 -4.68
N TRP A 43 -9.50 1.02 -3.85
CA TRP A 43 -9.31 1.69 -2.57
C TRP A 43 -10.18 1.05 -1.49
N ASN A 44 -9.74 1.17 -0.26
CA ASN A 44 -10.48 0.80 0.94
C ASN A 44 -10.79 2.06 1.75
N ARG A 45 -11.84 2.02 2.55
CA ARG A 45 -12.25 3.14 3.38
C ARG A 45 -12.20 2.78 4.85
N THR A 46 -11.70 3.71 5.66
CA THR A 46 -11.72 3.64 7.12
C THR A 46 -12.47 4.85 7.68
N LYS A 47 -13.01 4.73 8.90
CA LYS A 47 -13.71 5.84 9.58
C LYS A 47 -12.76 6.89 10.13
N SER A 48 -11.51 6.56 10.31
CA SER A 48 -10.46 7.43 10.85
C SER A 48 -9.14 7.15 10.17
N PRO A 49 -8.16 8.07 10.24
CA PRO A 49 -6.83 7.81 9.70
C PRO A 49 -6.27 6.49 10.22
N PRO A 50 -5.84 5.57 9.36
CA PRO A 50 -5.33 4.27 9.76
C PRO A 50 -3.91 4.43 10.32
N ARG A 51 -3.71 4.15 11.60
CA ARG A 51 -2.38 4.26 12.23
C ARG A 51 -1.51 3.04 11.93
N HIS A 52 -2.07 1.85 12.12
CA HIS A 52 -1.36 0.60 11.92
C HIS A 52 -2.07 -0.21 10.84
N ILE A 53 -1.34 -0.58 9.80
CA ILE A 53 -1.86 -1.33 8.67
C ILE A 53 -1.04 -2.59 8.53
N LEU A 54 -1.72 -3.73 8.43
CA LEU A 54 -1.12 -4.98 8.02
C LEU A 54 -1.72 -5.40 6.68
N PHE A 55 -0.89 -5.86 5.78
CA PHE A 55 -1.40 -6.40 4.52
C PHE A 55 -0.51 -7.51 3.96
N CYS A 56 -1.18 -8.44 3.28
CA CYS A 56 -0.57 -9.53 2.54
C CYS A 56 -0.62 -9.20 1.06
N TRP A 57 0.47 -9.44 0.37
CA TRP A 57 0.52 -9.18 -1.06
C TRP A 57 1.47 -10.12 -1.79
N ASP A 58 1.11 -10.42 -3.02
CA ASP A 58 1.94 -11.21 -3.92
C ASP A 58 2.76 -10.27 -4.80
N SER A 59 4.07 -10.46 -4.81
CA SER A 59 4.95 -9.83 -5.81
C SER A 59 5.01 -10.73 -7.02
N VAL A 60 4.42 -10.29 -8.13
CA VAL A 60 4.45 -11.04 -9.39
C VAL A 60 5.85 -11.08 -10.00
N ILE A 61 6.69 -10.10 -9.71
CA ILE A 61 8.08 -10.03 -10.18
C ILE A 61 8.96 -11.01 -9.42
N ASP A 62 8.91 -10.97 -8.08
CA ASP A 62 9.72 -11.85 -7.22
C ASP A 62 9.16 -13.25 -7.10
N LYS A 63 7.89 -13.46 -7.49
CA LYS A 63 7.15 -14.70 -7.27
C LYS A 63 7.14 -15.11 -5.79
N LYS A 64 6.81 -14.15 -4.93
CA LYS A 64 6.81 -14.30 -3.47
C LYS A 64 5.59 -13.65 -2.86
N VAL A 65 5.16 -14.23 -1.73
CA VAL A 65 4.20 -13.60 -0.83
C VAL A 65 4.97 -12.75 0.18
N TYR A 66 4.47 -11.56 0.42
CA TYR A 66 4.97 -10.65 1.44
C TYR A 66 3.90 -10.34 2.48
N GLU A 67 4.35 -10.15 3.71
CA GLU A 67 3.59 -9.59 4.82
C GLU A 67 4.24 -8.28 5.22
N THR A 68 3.45 -7.21 5.18
CA THR A 68 3.93 -5.86 5.54
C THR A 68 3.16 -5.32 6.73
N HIS A 69 3.90 -4.86 7.72
CA HIS A 69 3.43 -4.09 8.85
C HIS A 69 3.87 -2.64 8.67
N LEU A 70 2.91 -1.74 8.65
CA LEU A 70 3.08 -0.32 8.41
C LEU A 70 2.48 0.49 9.55
N THR A 71 3.27 1.40 10.14
CA THR A 71 2.77 2.38 11.10
C THR A 71 2.99 3.78 10.55
N LEU A 72 1.92 4.53 10.37
CA LEU A 72 2.02 5.94 9.99
C LEU A 72 2.50 6.77 11.18
N PRO A 73 3.40 7.75 10.96
CA PRO A 73 3.88 8.65 12.00
C PRO A 73 2.76 9.60 12.47
N ASP A 74 2.86 10.10 13.68
CA ASP A 74 1.89 11.04 14.25
C ASP A 74 1.66 12.25 13.36
N ALA A 75 2.71 12.81 12.78
CA ALA A 75 2.61 13.94 11.87
C ALA A 75 1.71 13.66 10.64
N ALA A 76 1.72 12.43 10.11
CA ALA A 76 0.84 12.02 9.02
C ALA A 76 -0.61 11.92 9.50
N ILE A 77 -0.84 11.31 10.66
CA ILE A 77 -2.17 11.21 11.28
C ILE A 77 -2.75 12.60 11.57
N ASP A 78 -1.95 13.50 12.12
CA ASP A 78 -2.36 14.87 12.42
C ASP A 78 -2.65 15.65 11.14
N LYS A 79 -1.86 15.47 10.08
CA LYS A 79 -2.13 16.06 8.77
C LYS A 79 -3.50 15.60 8.25
N MET A 80 -3.81 14.31 8.32
CA MET A 80 -5.08 13.76 7.84
C MET A 80 -6.30 14.25 8.65
N ARG A 81 -6.11 14.64 9.90
CA ARG A 81 -7.18 15.18 10.78
C ARG A 81 -7.45 16.66 10.59
N ARG A 82 -6.57 17.39 9.93
CA ARG A 82 -6.72 18.83 9.70
C ARG A 82 -7.27 19.10 8.31
N SER A 83 -8.02 20.17 8.20
CA SER A 83 -8.42 20.67 6.88
C SER A 83 -7.19 21.18 6.13
N SER A 84 -7.17 20.94 4.83
CA SER A 84 -6.16 21.53 3.96
C SER A 84 -6.40 23.03 3.77
N MET A 85 -5.32 23.78 3.60
CA MET A 85 -5.40 25.16 3.10
C MET A 85 -5.79 25.22 1.62
N TYR A 86 -5.57 24.14 0.89
CA TYR A 86 -5.99 24.00 -0.49
C TYR A 86 -7.45 23.59 -0.59
N LYS A 87 -8.10 24.06 -1.63
CA LYS A 87 -9.47 23.68 -1.93
C LYS A 87 -9.48 22.51 -2.92
N ASN A 88 -10.49 21.66 -2.84
CA ASN A 88 -10.70 20.64 -3.85
C ASN A 88 -11.12 21.28 -5.19
N TYR A 89 -11.26 20.47 -6.24
CA TYR A 89 -11.64 20.92 -7.58
C TYR A 89 -13.00 21.63 -7.65
N LEU A 90 -13.84 21.46 -6.61
CA LEU A 90 -15.12 22.15 -6.47
C LEU A 90 -15.03 23.44 -5.63
N GLY A 91 -13.83 23.89 -5.27
CA GLY A 91 -13.61 25.07 -4.43
C GLY A 91 -13.98 24.90 -2.95
N LYS A 92 -14.24 23.67 -2.50
CA LYS A 92 -14.66 23.38 -1.12
C LYS A 92 -13.47 23.02 -0.24
N THR A 93 -13.64 23.23 1.08
CA THR A 93 -12.70 22.76 2.08
C THR A 93 -12.56 21.23 1.98
N ALA A 94 -11.35 20.74 2.00
CA ALA A 94 -11.03 19.33 1.90
C ALA A 94 -10.05 18.90 3.00
N TYR A 95 -9.96 17.61 3.19
CA TYR A 95 -9.05 16.97 4.13
C TYR A 95 -8.15 16.00 3.39
N TYR A 96 -6.97 15.74 3.95
CA TYR A 96 -6.06 14.71 3.44
C TYR A 96 -6.59 13.33 3.83
N ASP A 97 -7.48 12.78 3.03
CA ASP A 97 -8.27 11.58 3.34
C ASP A 97 -7.81 10.33 2.59
N SER A 98 -6.72 10.43 1.85
CA SER A 98 -6.22 9.34 1.02
C SER A 98 -4.74 9.05 1.28
N VAL A 99 -4.44 7.77 1.53
CA VAL A 99 -3.08 7.24 1.64
C VAL A 99 -2.84 6.30 0.49
N GLN A 100 -1.80 6.57 -0.28
CA GLN A 100 -1.31 5.67 -1.33
C GLN A 100 -0.20 4.77 -0.77
N ILE A 101 -0.26 3.49 -1.09
CA ILE A 101 0.79 2.52 -0.78
C ILE A 101 1.30 1.94 -2.10
N GLY A 102 2.56 2.16 -2.41
CA GLY A 102 3.27 1.57 -3.52
C GLY A 102 3.97 0.29 -3.10
N LEU A 103 3.90 -0.73 -3.95
CA LEU A 103 4.53 -2.03 -3.73
C LEU A 103 5.49 -2.31 -4.89
N ALA A 104 6.71 -2.68 -4.59
CA ALA A 104 7.73 -2.99 -5.59
C ALA A 104 8.46 -4.29 -5.23
N PRO A 105 9.18 -4.88 -6.20
CA PRO A 105 10.01 -6.06 -5.96
C PRO A 105 10.92 -5.90 -4.73
N GLU A 106 11.47 -7.01 -4.23
CA GLU A 106 12.27 -7.09 -3.00
C GLU A 106 11.48 -6.73 -1.72
N GLY A 107 10.14 -6.74 -1.78
CA GLY A 107 9.31 -6.37 -0.64
C GLY A 107 9.32 -4.88 -0.31
N LYS A 108 9.68 -4.03 -1.26
CA LYS A 108 9.77 -2.59 -1.05
C LYS A 108 8.38 -1.96 -1.00
N VAL A 109 8.21 -1.07 -0.06
CA VAL A 109 6.96 -0.36 0.19
C VAL A 109 7.24 1.12 0.33
N ALA A 110 6.42 1.93 -0.31
CA ALA A 110 6.48 3.37 -0.24
C ALA A 110 5.10 3.95 0.05
N VAL A 111 5.04 5.08 0.73
CA VAL A 111 3.79 5.66 1.21
C VAL A 111 3.71 7.14 0.87
N TRP A 112 2.53 7.59 0.44
CA TRP A 112 2.22 9.00 0.21
C TRP A 112 0.85 9.32 0.80
N ILE A 113 0.65 10.56 1.18
CA ILE A 113 -0.66 11.16 1.38
C ILE A 113 -0.99 11.97 0.13
N ASP A 114 -2.18 11.80 -0.41
CA ASP A 114 -2.61 12.54 -1.59
C ASP A 114 -2.72 14.03 -1.30
N GLY A 115 -2.20 14.83 -2.21
CA GLY A 115 -2.39 16.27 -2.20
C GLY A 115 -3.82 16.65 -2.56
N ILE A 116 -4.23 17.85 -2.19
CA ILE A 116 -5.56 18.36 -2.44
C ILE A 116 -5.56 19.31 -3.66
N GLY A 117 -6.46 19.04 -4.60
CA GLY A 117 -6.55 19.85 -5.82
C GLY A 117 -5.29 19.77 -6.67
N PHE A 118 -4.53 20.84 -6.76
CA PHE A 118 -3.26 20.90 -7.50
C PHE A 118 -2.02 20.71 -6.61
N GLU A 119 -2.21 20.48 -5.31
CA GLU A 119 -1.11 20.20 -4.41
C GLU A 119 -0.46 18.85 -4.76
N PRO A 120 0.88 18.77 -4.83
CA PRO A 120 1.53 17.49 -5.04
C PRO A 120 1.35 16.57 -3.83
N ASN A 121 1.39 15.26 -4.08
CA ASN A 121 1.35 14.27 -3.02
C ASN A 121 2.55 14.42 -2.07
N HIS A 122 2.34 14.05 -0.83
CA HIS A 122 3.34 14.13 0.23
C HIS A 122 3.93 12.76 0.51
N ARG A 123 5.22 12.61 0.32
CA ARG A 123 5.94 11.41 0.73
C ARG A 123 5.86 11.26 2.25
N VAL A 124 5.52 10.08 2.71
CA VAL A 124 5.49 9.73 4.13
C VAL A 124 6.58 8.71 4.43
N ILE A 125 7.39 9.01 5.40
CA ILE A 125 8.32 8.03 5.98
C ILE A 125 7.59 7.35 7.14
N PRO A 126 7.27 6.06 7.05
CA PRO A 126 6.58 5.35 8.12
C PRO A 126 7.39 5.34 9.42
N ALA A 127 6.71 5.41 10.56
CA ALA A 127 7.33 5.22 11.87
C ALA A 127 7.81 3.77 12.05
N VAL A 128 7.05 2.83 11.49
CA VAL A 128 7.45 1.42 11.37
C VAL A 128 7.12 0.96 9.96
N LEU A 129 8.07 0.30 9.33
CA LEU A 129 7.86 -0.41 8.07
C LEU A 129 8.65 -1.71 8.12
N LYS A 130 7.93 -2.82 8.21
CA LYS A 130 8.52 -4.16 8.25
C LYS A 130 7.83 -5.03 7.21
N THR A 131 8.59 -5.51 6.24
CA THR A 131 8.13 -6.48 5.24
C THR A 131 8.92 -7.77 5.38
N VAL A 132 8.22 -8.89 5.42
CA VAL A 132 8.79 -10.22 5.54
C VAL A 132 8.22 -11.16 4.48
N SER A 133 8.90 -12.26 4.22
CA SER A 133 8.46 -13.30 3.28
C SER A 133 8.97 -14.68 3.72
N GLY A 134 8.49 -15.74 3.05
CA GLY A 134 8.91 -17.11 3.30
C GLY A 134 8.56 -17.56 4.73
N ASP A 135 9.52 -18.17 5.42
CA ASP A 135 9.31 -18.73 6.76
C ASP A 135 9.02 -17.66 7.83
N LYS A 136 9.26 -16.39 7.52
CA LYS A 136 9.00 -15.26 8.41
C LYS A 136 7.57 -14.74 8.34
N LEU A 137 6.75 -15.27 7.44
CA LEU A 137 5.32 -14.94 7.37
C LEU A 137 4.61 -15.44 8.63
N ALA A 138 3.75 -14.61 9.21
CA ALA A 138 2.90 -14.95 10.33
C ALA A 138 1.43 -15.01 9.90
N LEU A 139 0.78 -13.87 9.82
CA LEU A 139 -0.63 -13.79 9.46
C LEU A 139 -0.89 -14.09 7.97
N CYS A 140 0.08 -13.79 7.13
CA CYS A 140 -0.02 -14.01 5.69
C CYS A 140 0.41 -15.41 5.24
N LYS A 141 0.74 -16.30 6.16
CA LYS A 141 1.11 -17.67 5.83
C LYS A 141 -0.07 -18.39 5.16
N GLY A 142 0.16 -18.88 3.94
CA GLY A 142 -0.89 -19.55 3.15
C GLY A 142 -1.88 -18.61 2.48
N ILE A 143 -1.77 -17.30 2.67
CA ILE A 143 -2.62 -16.31 1.99
C ILE A 143 -1.91 -15.87 0.71
N THR A 144 -2.39 -16.36 -0.43
CA THR A 144 -1.87 -16.00 -1.76
C THR A 144 -2.96 -16.15 -2.80
N LYS A 145 -2.88 -15.40 -3.88
CA LYS A 145 -3.70 -15.59 -5.08
C LYS A 145 -3.13 -16.70 -5.98
N HIS A 146 -1.91 -17.11 -5.76
CA HIS A 146 -1.17 -18.05 -6.61
C HIS A 146 -0.81 -19.35 -5.86
N PRO A 147 -1.78 -20.11 -5.29
CA PRO A 147 -1.49 -21.27 -4.46
C PRO A 147 -0.80 -22.41 -5.24
N ASN A 148 -0.97 -22.43 -6.57
CA ASN A 148 -0.36 -23.40 -7.48
C ASN A 148 0.81 -22.83 -8.29
N GLY A 149 1.44 -21.78 -7.79
CA GLY A 149 2.53 -21.07 -8.45
C GLY A 149 2.05 -19.88 -9.29
N TYR A 150 3.00 -19.00 -9.63
CA TYR A 150 2.73 -17.73 -10.32
C TYR A 150 2.50 -17.98 -11.81
N LYS A 151 1.25 -18.10 -12.19
CA LYS A 151 0.80 -18.10 -13.58
C LYS A 151 0.18 -16.73 -13.87
N TYR A 152 0.71 -16.04 -14.84
CA TYR A 152 0.24 -14.72 -15.22
C TYR A 152 -0.84 -14.80 -16.29
N TYR A 153 -1.78 -13.90 -16.20
CA TYR A 153 -2.86 -13.73 -17.17
C TYR A 153 -2.76 -12.35 -17.83
N GLY A 154 -3.41 -12.20 -18.96
CA GLY A 154 -3.43 -10.94 -19.68
C GLY A 154 -2.04 -10.54 -20.22
N ASP A 155 -1.74 -9.27 -20.13
CA ASP A 155 -0.54 -8.63 -20.67
C ASP A 155 0.68 -8.64 -19.73
N THR A 156 0.53 -9.16 -18.52
CA THR A 156 1.63 -9.17 -17.52
C THR A 156 2.92 -9.80 -18.05
N PRO A 157 2.93 -10.97 -18.72
CA PRO A 157 4.16 -11.57 -19.24
C PRO A 157 4.90 -10.65 -20.21
N GLU A 158 4.18 -10.02 -21.12
CA GLU A 158 4.79 -9.08 -22.10
C GLU A 158 5.23 -7.79 -21.42
N PHE A 159 4.45 -7.27 -20.48
CA PHE A 159 4.79 -6.06 -19.73
C PHE A 159 6.11 -6.20 -18.98
N ILE A 160 6.36 -7.34 -18.32
CA ILE A 160 7.55 -7.55 -17.49
C ILE A 160 8.78 -8.07 -18.24
N LYS A 161 8.59 -8.61 -19.45
CA LYS A 161 9.60 -9.35 -20.23
C LYS A 161 10.92 -8.60 -20.42
N ASN A 162 10.85 -7.31 -20.70
CA ASN A 162 12.01 -6.47 -21.00
C ASN A 162 12.24 -5.38 -19.94
N LYS A 163 11.60 -5.50 -18.78
CA LYS A 163 11.76 -4.52 -17.70
C LYS A 163 13.02 -4.82 -16.90
N VAL A 164 13.78 -3.78 -16.63
CA VAL A 164 14.90 -3.81 -15.70
C VAL A 164 14.45 -3.10 -14.43
N TYR A 165 14.49 -3.82 -13.33
CA TYR A 165 14.09 -3.28 -12.02
C TYR A 165 15.34 -2.85 -11.24
N PRO A 166 15.29 -1.74 -10.50
CA PRO A 166 16.44 -1.21 -9.77
C PRO A 166 16.66 -1.98 -8.46
N TYR A 167 16.89 -3.29 -8.55
CA TYR A 167 17.13 -4.16 -7.39
C TYR A 167 18.23 -3.60 -6.50
N GLY A 168 17.96 -3.54 -5.19
CA GLY A 168 18.87 -2.99 -4.19
C GLY A 168 18.87 -1.45 -4.12
N VAL A 169 18.28 -0.75 -5.09
CA VAL A 169 18.28 0.73 -5.20
C VAL A 169 16.86 1.22 -5.52
N TRP A 170 15.99 1.15 -4.53
CA TRP A 170 14.59 1.58 -4.66
C TRP A 170 14.33 2.96 -4.06
#